data_6fac1bd9971363271121d619c817b49f
#
_entry.id   6fac1bd9971363271121d619c817b49f
#
_cell.length_a   1.000
_cell.length_b   1.000
_cell.length_c   1.000
_cell.angle_alpha   90.00
_cell.angle_beta   90.00
_cell.angle_gamma   90.00
#
_symmetry.space_group_name_H-M   'P 1'
#
loop_
_entity.id
_entity.type
_entity.pdbx_description
1 polymer ?
#
loop_
_entity_poly.entity_id
_entity_poly.type
_entity_poly.pdbx_seq_one_letter_code
_entity_poly.pdbx_strand_id
1 'polypeptide(L)' 'MNTVAEQDAPRRLTKYERIQVIGMRAEQLARGAQSFVYATDGADPYELAERELNARRLPFVVVRSQPDGKPEYLKLSSG' A
#
# COMPACT_ATOMS: atom_id res chain seq x y z
N MET A 1 0.61 -1.62 21.62
CA MET A 1 1.56 -2.47 21.09
C MET A 1 1.47 -2.60 19.58
N ASN A 2 0.33 -2.83 19.09
CA ASN A 2 0.17 -3.08 17.68
C ASN A 2 0.06 -1.85 16.83
N THR A 3 -0.12 -0.70 17.46
CA THR A 3 -0.12 0.54 16.70
C THR A 3 1.23 0.76 16.02
N VAL A 4 2.31 0.31 16.67
CA VAL A 4 3.62 0.45 16.05
C VAL A 4 3.70 -0.36 14.78
N ALA A 5 3.19 -1.60 14.81
CA ALA A 5 3.19 -2.44 13.63
C ALA A 5 2.37 -1.83 12.51
N GLU A 6 1.23 -1.26 12.85
CA GLU A 6 0.37 -0.63 11.86
C GLU A 6 1.02 0.60 11.26
N GLN A 7 1.67 1.41 12.12
CA GLN A 7 2.36 2.60 11.66
C GLN A 7 3.56 2.26 10.78
N ASP A 8 4.15 1.08 11.00
CA ASP A 8 5.30 0.65 10.24
C ASP A 8 4.92 -0.23 9.06
N ALA A 9 3.63 -0.28 8.71
CA ALA A 9 3.17 -1.17 7.66
C ALA A 9 3.98 -1.07 6.38
N PRO A 10 4.29 0.12 5.84
CA PRO A 10 5.09 0.17 4.63
C PRO A 10 6.47 -0.45 4.78
N ARG A 11 7.07 -0.34 5.97
CA ARG A 11 8.40 -0.90 6.22
C ARG A 11 8.34 -2.40 6.45
N ARG A 12 7.19 -2.91 6.87
CA ARG A 12 7.06 -4.33 7.13
C ARG A 12 6.84 -5.15 5.88
N LEU A 13 6.56 -4.50 4.77
CA LEU A 13 6.41 -5.19 3.50
C LEU A 13 7.76 -5.72 3.06
N THR A 14 7.76 -6.95 2.55
CA THR A 14 8.94 -7.42 1.84
C THR A 14 9.10 -6.62 0.57
N LYS A 15 10.30 -6.65 0.01
CA LYS A 15 10.56 -5.96 -1.25
C LYS A 15 9.59 -6.44 -2.33
N TYR A 16 9.34 -7.73 -2.37
CA TYR A 16 8.43 -8.30 -3.35
C TYR A 16 7.01 -7.81 -3.15
N GLU A 17 6.54 -7.82 -1.90
CA GLU A 17 5.20 -7.32 -1.59
C GLU A 17 5.06 -5.86 -1.95
N ARG A 18 6.07 -5.08 -1.65
CA ARG A 18 6.05 -3.64 -1.96
C ARG A 18 5.91 -3.41 -3.45
N ILE A 19 6.69 -4.12 -4.25
CA ILE A 19 6.62 -3.99 -5.70
C ILE A 19 5.23 -4.38 -6.20
N GLN A 20 4.66 -5.43 -5.65
CA GLN A 20 3.35 -5.89 -6.08
C GLN A 20 2.25 -4.89 -5.76
N VAL A 21 2.20 -4.39 -4.52
CA VAL A 21 1.11 -3.48 -4.16
C VAL A 21 1.22 -2.16 -4.91
N ILE A 22 2.44 -1.67 -5.12
CA ILE A 22 2.62 -0.45 -5.88
C ILE A 22 2.19 -0.65 -7.34
N GLY A 23 2.57 -1.78 -7.93
CA GLY A 23 2.19 -2.07 -9.30
C GLY A 23 0.69 -2.18 -9.48
N MET A 24 0.02 -2.88 -8.56
CA MET A 24 -1.44 -3.01 -8.62
C MET A 24 -2.14 -1.67 -8.47
N ARG A 25 -1.68 -0.85 -7.54
CA ARG A 25 -2.27 0.46 -7.34
C ARG A 25 -2.03 1.37 -8.53
N ALA A 26 -0.81 1.32 -9.09
CA ALA A 26 -0.47 2.11 -10.26
C ALA A 26 -1.40 1.78 -11.42
N GLU A 27 -1.74 0.51 -11.59
CA GLU A 27 -2.65 0.12 -12.65
C GLU A 27 -4.04 0.73 -12.44
N GLN A 28 -4.52 0.73 -11.20
CA GLN A 28 -5.80 1.36 -10.90
C GLN A 28 -5.76 2.86 -11.20
N LEU A 29 -4.69 3.52 -10.79
CA LEU A 29 -4.55 4.96 -11.03
C LEU A 29 -4.45 5.27 -12.52
N ALA A 30 -3.77 4.42 -13.27
CA ALA A 30 -3.66 4.60 -14.71
C ALA A 30 -5.03 4.47 -15.40
N ARG A 31 -5.94 3.74 -14.78
CA ARG A 31 -7.29 3.56 -15.32
C ARG A 31 -8.27 4.61 -14.82
N GLY A 32 -7.79 5.61 -14.09
CA GLY A 32 -8.61 6.72 -13.66
C GLY A 32 -9.07 6.69 -12.23
N ALA A 33 -8.56 5.77 -11.41
CA ALA A 33 -8.91 5.78 -9.99
C ALA A 33 -8.43 7.07 -9.35
N GLN A 34 -9.17 7.55 -8.38
CA GLN A 34 -8.83 8.78 -7.69
C GLN A 34 -7.65 8.53 -6.74
N SER A 35 -6.67 9.43 -6.80
CA SER A 35 -5.52 9.36 -5.91
C SER A 35 -5.91 9.88 -4.53
N PHE A 36 -5.34 9.25 -3.50
CA PHE A 36 -5.53 9.70 -2.12
C PHE A 36 -4.40 10.61 -1.64
N VAL A 37 -3.51 10.98 -2.54
CA VAL A 37 -2.51 12.01 -2.27
C VAL A 37 -2.62 13.06 -3.36
N TYR A 38 -2.07 14.24 -3.08
CA TYR A 38 -2.10 15.30 -4.07
C TYR A 38 -1.32 14.87 -5.32
N ALA A 39 -1.91 15.11 -6.47
CA ALA A 39 -1.31 14.73 -7.74
C ALA A 39 -1.49 15.86 -8.73
N THR A 40 -0.45 16.11 -9.52
CA THR A 40 -0.54 17.05 -10.62
C THR A 40 -0.95 16.31 -11.89
N ASP A 41 -1.43 17.06 -12.87
CA ASP A 41 -1.77 16.48 -14.16
C ASP A 41 -0.52 15.83 -14.76
N GLY A 42 -0.71 14.63 -15.31
CA GLY A 42 0.40 13.92 -15.92
C GLY A 42 1.34 13.24 -14.95
N ALA A 43 0.98 13.18 -13.66
CA ALA A 43 1.80 12.48 -12.70
C ALA A 43 1.85 11.00 -13.06
N ASP A 44 3.03 10.41 -12.87
CA ASP A 44 3.22 9.01 -13.16
C ASP A 44 2.45 8.15 -12.16
N PRO A 45 1.60 7.23 -12.63
CA PRO A 45 0.81 6.38 -11.71
C PRO A 45 1.66 5.60 -10.74
N TYR A 46 2.83 5.14 -11.17
CA TYR A 46 3.69 4.37 -10.29
C TYR A 46 4.22 5.25 -9.15
N GLU A 47 4.63 6.47 -9.48
CA GLU A 47 5.08 7.40 -8.46
C GLU A 47 3.97 7.77 -7.49
N LEU A 48 2.74 7.95 -8.02
CA LEU A 48 1.61 8.24 -7.16
C LEU A 48 1.35 7.10 -6.19
N ALA A 49 1.39 5.87 -6.70
CA ALA A 49 1.14 4.70 -5.85
C ALA A 49 2.20 4.60 -4.76
N GLU A 50 3.45 4.89 -5.12
CA GLU A 50 4.54 4.85 -4.16
C GLU A 50 4.34 5.90 -3.07
N ARG A 51 3.91 7.09 -3.46
CA ARG A 51 3.63 8.16 -2.51
C ARG A 51 2.46 7.79 -1.60
N GLU A 52 1.41 7.17 -2.15
CA GLU A 52 0.30 6.71 -1.33
C GLU A 52 0.76 5.71 -0.30
N LEU A 53 1.61 4.77 -0.70
CA LEU A 53 2.11 3.76 0.23
C LEU A 53 2.90 4.42 1.35
N ASN A 54 3.81 5.32 1.00
CA ASN A 54 4.64 5.98 2.00
C ASN A 54 3.85 6.91 2.91
N ALA A 55 2.76 7.45 2.41
CA ALA A 55 1.87 8.31 3.19
C ALA A 55 0.83 7.52 3.98
N ARG A 56 0.86 6.18 3.89
CA ARG A 56 -0.12 5.29 4.52
C ARG A 56 -1.53 5.58 4.05
N ARG A 57 -1.67 5.76 2.75
CA ARG A 57 -2.97 6.01 2.14
C ARG A 57 -3.28 5.04 1.01
N LEU A 58 -2.48 3.99 0.89
CA LEU A 58 -2.73 2.97 -0.11
C LEU A 58 -3.94 2.14 0.34
N PRO A 59 -4.99 2.02 -0.48
CA PRO A 59 -6.25 1.39 -0.04
C PRO A 59 -6.20 -0.14 -0.17
N PHE A 60 -5.16 -0.76 0.35
CA PHE A 60 -4.98 -2.21 0.27
C PHE A 60 -4.68 -2.77 1.65
N VAL A 61 -5.01 -4.03 1.79
CA VAL A 61 -4.62 -4.83 2.95
C VAL A 61 -3.85 -6.03 2.41
N VAL A 62 -2.66 -6.24 2.92
CA VAL A 62 -1.87 -7.43 2.57
C VAL A 62 -2.24 -8.53 3.55
N VAL A 63 -2.59 -9.69 3.02
CA VAL A 63 -2.96 -10.84 3.83
C VAL A 63 -1.86 -11.87 3.70
N ARG A 64 -1.30 -12.27 4.82
CA ARG A 64 -0.23 -13.28 4.86
C ARG A 64 -0.71 -14.51 5.59
N SER A 65 -0.37 -15.67 5.05
CA SER A 65 -0.59 -16.92 5.75
C SER A 65 0.51 -17.13 6.77
N GLN A 66 0.15 -17.63 7.95
CA GLN A 66 1.11 -17.92 8.98
C GLN A 66 1.16 -19.41 9.26
N PRO A 67 2.26 -19.90 9.83
CA PRO A 67 2.38 -21.34 10.11
C PRO A 67 1.28 -21.89 11.02
N ASP A 68 0.71 -21.03 11.88
CA ASP A 68 -0.35 -21.48 12.79
C ASP A 68 -1.72 -21.52 12.10
N GLY A 69 -1.78 -21.18 10.81
CA GLY A 69 -3.02 -21.21 10.07
C GLY A 69 -3.85 -19.95 10.17
N LYS A 70 -3.44 -19.00 10.98
CA LYS A 70 -4.18 -17.75 11.14
C LYS A 70 -3.63 -16.70 10.20
N PRO A 71 -4.49 -15.94 9.50
CA PRO A 71 -3.98 -14.91 8.61
C PRO A 71 -3.46 -13.70 9.38
N GLU A 72 -2.46 -13.07 8.83
CA GLU A 72 -2.00 -11.79 9.30
C GLU A 72 -2.47 -10.73 8.30
N TYR A 73 -3.05 -9.65 8.80
CA TYR A 73 -3.53 -8.56 7.97
C TYR A 73 -2.64 -7.35 8.18
N LEU A 74 -2.10 -6.82 7.09
CA LEU A 74 -1.26 -5.64 7.13
C LEU A 74 -1.95 -4.54 6.35
N LYS A 75 -2.54 -3.60 7.09
CA LYS A 75 -3.30 -2.52 6.50
C LYS A 75 -2.34 -1.44 6.03
N LEU A 76 -2.48 -1.02 4.78
CA LEU A 76 -1.58 -0.05 4.17
C LEU A 76 -2.14 1.37 4.19
N SER A 77 -3.36 1.54 4.69
CA SER A 77 -3.93 2.87 4.89
C SER A 77 -4.19 3.07 6.36
N SER A 78 -3.91 4.26 6.88
CA SER A 78 -4.22 4.57 8.27
C SER A 78 -5.57 5.27 8.34
N GLY A 79 -6.27 4.99 9.38
CA GLY A 79 -7.59 5.57 9.58
C GLY A 79 -8.70 4.69 9.05
#